data_d74dff2e51fe8cac3afd467b884130d8
#
_entry.id   d74dff2e51fe8cac3afd467b884130d8
#
_cell.length_a   1.000
_cell.length_b   1.000
_cell.length_c   1.000
_cell.angle_alpha   90.00
_cell.angle_beta   90.00
_cell.angle_gamma   90.00
#
_symmetry.space_group_name_H-M   'P 1'
#
loop_
_entity.id
_entity.type
_entity.pdbx_description
1 polymer ?
#
loop_
_entity_poly.entity_id
_entity_poly.type
_entity_poly.pdbx_seq_one_letter_code
_entity_poly.pdbx_strand_id
1 'polypeptide(L)'
;YRFGQEHVVESMKRAGMVVRREPVSDYELAELIRSSLLVDAPRAMAQTGLGATIPPRKYDDATLTRMAGISTNVLCECPRHVAEIIAQLASFEQYSQDCLNKSSEDAHLHAYLHSVSGSARALFEHALEMVAQHEGLDLTQPG
;
A
#
# COMPACT_ATOMS: atom_id res chain seq x y z
N TYR A 1 -18.08 13.93 -19.53
CA TYR A 1 -18.63 14.10 -20.88
C TYR A 1 -20.10 13.70 -20.92
N ARG A 2 -20.88 14.34 -21.76
CA ARG A 2 -22.31 14.05 -21.93
C ARG A 2 -22.57 13.13 -23.12
N PHE A 3 -21.86 13.38 -24.22
CA PHE A 3 -21.87 12.57 -25.43
C PHE A 3 -20.43 12.31 -25.86
N GLY A 4 -20.10 11.07 -26.18
CA GLY A 4 -18.77 10.68 -26.63
C GLY A 4 -18.84 9.36 -27.40
N GLN A 5 -17.99 9.23 -28.41
CA GLN A 5 -17.84 7.97 -29.13
C GLN A 5 -17.06 6.99 -28.25
N GLU A 6 -17.56 5.77 -28.14
CA GLU A 6 -17.06 4.76 -27.20
C GLU A 6 -15.56 4.46 -27.41
N HIS A 7 -15.11 4.38 -28.66
CA HIS A 7 -13.69 4.16 -28.96
C HIS A 7 -12.76 5.29 -28.51
N VAL A 8 -13.25 6.55 -28.50
CA VAL A 8 -12.49 7.71 -28.00
C VAL A 8 -12.40 7.65 -26.47
N VAL A 9 -13.50 7.32 -25.80
CA VAL A 9 -13.54 7.15 -24.35
C VAL A 9 -12.59 6.04 -23.90
N GLU A 10 -12.59 4.91 -24.59
CA GLU A 10 -11.69 3.80 -24.31
C GLU A 10 -10.22 4.14 -24.59
N SER A 11 -9.95 4.92 -25.63
CA SER A 11 -8.60 5.43 -25.90
C SER A 11 -8.08 6.34 -24.78
N MET A 12 -8.93 7.25 -24.29
CA MET A 12 -8.61 8.14 -23.15
C MET A 12 -8.35 7.35 -21.87
N LYS A 13 -9.19 6.35 -21.57
CA LYS A 13 -8.98 5.48 -20.38
C LYS A 13 -7.65 4.71 -20.48
N ARG A 14 -7.33 4.16 -21.67
CA ARG A 14 -6.04 3.48 -21.91
C ARG A 14 -4.84 4.42 -21.79
N ALA A 15 -5.02 5.70 -22.08
CA ALA A 15 -4.00 6.74 -21.86
C ALA A 15 -3.89 7.17 -20.38
N GLY A 16 -4.60 6.49 -19.47
CA GLY A 16 -4.56 6.78 -18.02
C GLY A 16 -5.45 7.94 -17.59
N MET A 17 -6.32 8.46 -18.47
CA MET A 17 -7.24 9.53 -18.10
C MET A 17 -8.45 8.99 -17.35
N VAL A 18 -8.86 9.70 -16.29
CA VAL A 18 -10.11 9.42 -15.59
C VAL A 18 -11.27 10.01 -16.37
N VAL A 19 -12.06 9.16 -17.02
CA VAL A 19 -13.19 9.58 -17.85
C VAL A 19 -14.50 9.18 -17.19
N ARG A 20 -15.38 10.15 -16.93
CA ARG A 20 -16.72 9.94 -16.36
C ARG A 20 -17.79 10.49 -17.27
N ARG A 21 -18.93 9.80 -17.28
CA ARG A 21 -20.12 10.23 -18.03
C ARG A 21 -21.00 11.10 -17.15
N GLU A 22 -21.49 12.19 -17.67
CA GLU A 22 -22.50 13.03 -16.98
C GLU A 22 -23.88 12.35 -16.90
N PRO A 23 -24.67 12.62 -15.86
CA PRO A 23 -24.35 13.52 -14.73
C PRO A 23 -23.35 12.90 -13.75
N VAL A 24 -22.46 13.70 -13.20
CA VAL A 24 -21.54 13.33 -12.12
C VAL A 24 -22.06 14.01 -10.86
N SER A 25 -22.27 13.25 -9.79
CA SER A 25 -22.71 13.79 -8.50
C SER A 25 -21.61 14.57 -7.81
N ASP A 26 -21.97 15.48 -6.91
CA ASP A 26 -21.01 16.24 -6.10
C ASP A 26 -20.11 15.31 -5.27
N TYR A 27 -20.66 14.18 -4.82
CA TYR A 27 -19.90 13.14 -4.11
C TYR A 27 -18.84 12.50 -5.01
N GLU A 28 -19.21 12.07 -6.22
CA GLU A 28 -18.28 11.49 -7.20
C GLU A 28 -17.21 12.50 -7.62
N LEU A 29 -17.59 13.77 -7.77
CA LEU A 29 -16.64 14.84 -8.07
C LEU A 29 -15.65 15.05 -6.93
N ALA A 30 -16.12 15.08 -5.68
CA ALA A 30 -15.28 15.18 -4.50
C ALA A 30 -14.31 13.99 -4.37
N GLU A 31 -14.77 12.78 -4.67
CA GLU A 31 -13.94 11.58 -4.69
C GLU A 31 -12.88 11.62 -5.80
N LEU A 32 -13.24 12.10 -7.00
CA LEU A 32 -12.29 12.30 -8.09
C LEU A 32 -11.20 13.31 -7.75
N ILE A 33 -11.57 14.45 -7.15
CA ILE A 33 -10.61 15.46 -6.69
C ILE A 33 -9.72 14.89 -5.61
N ARG A 34 -10.29 14.21 -4.62
CA ARG A 34 -9.54 13.60 -3.52
C ARG A 34 -8.56 12.53 -4.02
N SER A 35 -9.01 11.66 -4.91
CA SER A 35 -8.15 10.64 -5.51
C SER A 35 -7.05 11.23 -6.40
N SER A 36 -7.31 12.34 -7.09
CA SER A 36 -6.32 13.04 -7.90
C SER A 36 -5.28 13.78 -7.05
N LEU A 37 -5.67 14.31 -5.90
CA LEU A 37 -4.76 14.93 -4.94
C LEU A 37 -3.90 13.90 -4.19
N LEU A 38 -4.42 12.67 -4.02
CA LEU A 38 -3.68 11.55 -3.44
C LEU A 38 -2.70 10.89 -4.45
N VAL A 39 -2.85 11.14 -5.75
CA VAL A 39 -1.94 10.66 -6.81
C VAL A 39 -0.61 11.41 -6.85
N ASP A 40 -0.44 12.48 -6.09
CA ASP A 40 0.89 13.02 -5.73
C ASP A 40 1.61 12.19 -4.64
N ALA A 41 0.98 11.17 -4.07
CA ALA A 41 1.71 10.07 -3.46
C ALA A 41 2.57 9.39 -4.54
N PRO A 42 3.87 9.21 -4.33
CA PRO A 42 4.88 9.16 -5.38
C PRO A 42 4.58 8.09 -6.42
N ARG A 43 4.87 8.39 -7.69
CA ARG A 43 4.96 7.48 -8.85
C ARG A 43 5.77 6.19 -8.60
N ALA A 44 6.21 5.95 -7.37
CA ALA A 44 6.82 4.72 -6.88
C ALA A 44 5.94 3.47 -7.09
N MET A 45 4.60 3.61 -7.17
CA MET A 45 3.73 2.47 -7.42
C MET A 45 3.66 2.02 -8.89
N ALA A 46 4.00 2.86 -9.85
CA ALA A 46 3.96 2.50 -11.27
C ALA A 46 5.22 1.74 -11.73
N GLN A 47 6.21 1.58 -10.88
CA GLN A 47 7.49 0.91 -11.20
C GLN A 47 7.73 -0.39 -10.40
N THR A 48 6.72 -0.98 -9.79
CA THR A 48 6.83 -2.34 -9.25
C THR A 48 6.73 -3.38 -10.38
N GLY A 49 7.50 -3.14 -11.46
CA GLY A 49 7.89 -4.19 -12.36
C GLY A 49 8.84 -5.15 -11.64
N LEU A 50 8.78 -6.41 -11.96
CA LEU A 50 9.75 -7.43 -11.58
C LEU A 50 11.18 -6.86 -11.76
N GLY A 51 11.86 -6.52 -10.65
CA GLY A 51 13.20 -5.89 -10.69
C GLY A 51 13.36 -4.66 -9.80
N ALA A 52 12.28 -4.10 -9.23
CA ALA A 52 12.41 -3.07 -8.22
C ALA A 52 13.05 -3.66 -6.96
N THR A 53 14.07 -3.02 -6.44
CA THR A 53 14.69 -3.43 -5.18
C THR A 53 13.66 -3.30 -4.06
N ILE A 54 13.33 -4.40 -3.40
CA ILE A 54 12.44 -4.40 -2.24
C ILE A 54 13.13 -3.61 -1.12
N PRO A 55 12.53 -2.55 -0.57
CA PRO A 55 13.15 -1.82 0.53
C PRO A 55 13.34 -2.74 1.75
N PRO A 56 14.45 -2.61 2.49
CA PRO A 56 14.66 -3.38 3.71
C PRO A 56 13.56 -3.08 4.73
N ARG A 57 13.31 -4.03 5.64
CA ARG A 57 12.36 -3.82 6.76
C ARG A 57 12.80 -2.64 7.60
N LYS A 58 11.88 -1.75 7.86
CA LYS A 58 12.10 -0.55 8.66
C LYS A 58 11.85 -0.79 10.15
N TYR A 59 10.84 -1.61 10.46
CA TYR A 59 10.45 -1.94 11.83
C TYR A 59 10.62 -3.43 12.10
N ASP A 60 11.19 -3.73 13.26
CA ASP A 60 11.30 -5.09 13.77
C ASP A 60 9.99 -5.56 14.42
N ASP A 61 9.94 -6.84 14.75
CA ASP A 61 8.75 -7.45 15.33
C ASP A 61 8.42 -6.89 16.72
N ALA A 62 9.44 -6.47 17.49
CA ALA A 62 9.24 -5.86 18.80
C ALA A 62 8.53 -4.50 18.68
N THR A 63 8.96 -3.64 17.74
CA THR A 63 8.31 -2.36 17.45
C THR A 63 6.87 -2.56 16.98
N LEU A 64 6.63 -3.50 16.06
CA LEU A 64 5.28 -3.78 15.54
C LEU A 64 4.38 -4.34 16.65
N THR A 65 4.88 -5.23 17.50
CA THR A 65 4.12 -5.78 18.63
C THR A 65 3.75 -4.69 19.63
N ARG A 66 4.68 -3.78 19.93
CA ARG A 66 4.42 -2.63 20.80
C ARG A 66 3.33 -1.73 20.22
N MET A 67 3.41 -1.39 18.92
CA MET A 67 2.42 -0.57 18.25
C MET A 67 1.04 -1.25 18.20
N ALA A 68 1.00 -2.56 17.98
CA ALA A 68 -0.22 -3.36 18.03
C ALA A 68 -0.81 -3.45 19.44
N GLY A 69 0.02 -3.33 20.49
CA GLY A 69 -0.40 -3.39 21.89
C GLY A 69 -0.80 -2.04 22.50
N ILE A 70 -0.74 -0.93 21.75
CA ILE A 70 -1.14 0.38 22.27
C ILE A 70 -2.64 0.36 22.63
N SER A 71 -2.92 0.68 23.89
CA SER A 71 -4.29 0.75 24.38
C SER A 71 -5.00 1.99 23.83
N THR A 72 -6.15 1.78 23.20
CA THR A 72 -6.90 2.78 22.43
C THR A 72 -7.90 3.59 23.27
N ASN A 73 -7.71 3.71 24.57
CA ASN A 73 -8.68 4.41 25.42
C ASN A 73 -8.92 5.89 25.05
N VAL A 74 -8.12 6.48 24.17
CA VAL A 74 -8.21 7.90 23.78
C VAL A 74 -7.89 8.12 22.28
N LEU A 75 -7.33 7.13 21.57
CA LEU A 75 -6.78 7.31 20.23
C LEU A 75 -7.48 6.42 19.19
N CYS A 76 -7.31 6.76 17.90
CA CYS A 76 -7.73 5.94 16.79
C CYS A 76 -7.04 4.55 16.84
N GLU A 77 -7.74 3.49 16.46
CA GLU A 77 -7.16 2.13 16.37
C GLU A 77 -6.24 1.95 15.15
N CYS A 78 -6.09 2.97 14.31
CA CYS A 78 -5.28 2.90 13.09
C CYS A 78 -3.83 2.47 13.32
N PRO A 79 -3.08 2.97 14.34
CA PRO A 79 -1.71 2.53 14.58
C PRO A 79 -1.59 1.02 14.80
N ARG A 80 -2.50 0.46 15.59
CA ARG A 80 -2.57 -0.97 15.88
C ARG A 80 -2.83 -1.78 14.60
N HIS A 81 -3.89 -1.43 13.86
CA HIS A 81 -4.26 -2.18 12.66
C HIS A 81 -3.16 -2.11 11.57
N VAL A 82 -2.54 -0.95 11.39
CA VAL A 82 -1.44 -0.80 10.43
C VAL A 82 -0.23 -1.64 10.85
N ALA A 83 0.14 -1.65 12.14
CA ALA A 83 1.23 -2.49 12.65
C ALA A 83 0.95 -3.99 12.47
N GLU A 84 -0.28 -4.45 12.71
CA GLU A 84 -0.71 -5.84 12.50
C GLU A 84 -0.60 -6.23 11.01
N ILE A 85 -1.02 -5.35 10.09
CA ILE A 85 -0.91 -5.59 8.64
C ILE A 85 0.57 -5.68 8.21
N ILE A 86 1.43 -4.79 8.71
CA ILE A 86 2.88 -4.83 8.42
C ILE A 86 3.47 -6.16 8.88
N ALA A 87 3.14 -6.61 10.08
CA ALA A 87 3.63 -7.89 10.61
C ALA A 87 3.18 -9.08 9.74
N GLN A 88 1.93 -9.08 9.28
CA GLN A 88 1.41 -10.12 8.38
C GLN A 88 2.11 -10.09 7.01
N LEU A 89 2.31 -8.89 6.43
CA LEU A 89 3.02 -8.74 5.16
C LEU A 89 4.48 -9.18 5.27
N ALA A 90 5.17 -8.84 6.36
CA ALA A 90 6.55 -9.28 6.62
C ALA A 90 6.64 -10.80 6.77
N SER A 91 5.69 -11.41 7.46
CA SER A 91 5.63 -12.87 7.61
C SER A 91 5.39 -13.57 6.26
N PHE A 92 4.49 -13.02 5.43
CA PHE A 92 4.21 -13.58 4.11
C PHE A 92 5.36 -13.36 3.12
N GLU A 93 6.04 -12.21 3.20
CA GLU A 93 7.26 -11.92 2.45
C GLU A 93 8.34 -12.97 2.74
N GLN A 94 8.59 -13.27 4.04
CA GLN A 94 9.55 -14.28 4.46
C GLN A 94 9.12 -15.69 4.01
N TYR A 95 7.85 -16.06 4.19
CA TYR A 95 7.32 -17.33 3.70
C TYR A 95 7.53 -17.51 2.19
N SER A 96 7.27 -16.46 1.41
CA SER A 96 7.45 -16.49 -0.04
C SER A 96 8.92 -16.66 -0.41
N GLN A 97 9.83 -16.00 0.32
CA GLN A 97 11.27 -16.14 0.17
C GLN A 97 11.73 -17.59 0.46
N ASP A 98 11.25 -18.17 1.54
CA ASP A 98 11.61 -19.55 1.93
C ASP A 98 11.11 -20.59 0.92
N CYS A 99 10.01 -20.30 0.24
CA CYS A 99 9.44 -21.18 -0.78
C CYS A 99 10.16 -21.11 -2.14
N LEU A 100 10.98 -20.10 -2.41
CA LEU A 100 11.74 -19.96 -3.67
C LEU A 100 12.58 -21.20 -4.01
N ASN A 101 13.08 -21.92 -3.00
CA ASN A 101 13.99 -23.03 -3.15
C ASN A 101 13.29 -24.41 -3.08
N LYS A 102 11.95 -24.46 -2.95
CA LYS A 102 11.22 -25.72 -2.77
C LYS A 102 10.88 -26.40 -4.09
N SER A 103 10.58 -25.63 -5.13
CA SER A 103 10.21 -26.15 -6.45
C SER A 103 10.59 -25.11 -7.54
N SER A 104 11.17 -25.57 -8.63
CA SER A 104 11.48 -24.71 -9.78
C SER A 104 10.21 -24.24 -10.50
N GLU A 105 9.12 -24.99 -10.41
CA GLU A 105 7.85 -24.69 -11.05
C GLU A 105 7.14 -23.54 -10.33
N ASP A 106 7.25 -23.48 -9.00
CA ASP A 106 6.63 -22.44 -8.17
C ASP A 106 7.54 -21.22 -7.93
N ALA A 107 8.83 -21.33 -8.28
CA ALA A 107 9.82 -20.28 -8.00
C ALA A 107 9.40 -18.90 -8.54
N HIS A 108 8.87 -18.84 -9.75
CA HIS A 108 8.41 -17.58 -10.35
C HIS A 108 7.21 -16.98 -9.59
N LEU A 109 6.26 -17.81 -9.17
CA LEU A 109 5.12 -17.36 -8.39
C LEU A 109 5.57 -16.81 -7.02
N HIS A 110 6.44 -17.55 -6.33
CA HIS A 110 6.95 -17.14 -5.02
C HIS A 110 7.84 -15.90 -5.11
N ALA A 111 8.64 -15.74 -6.18
CA ALA A 111 9.41 -14.53 -6.43
C ALA A 111 8.47 -13.32 -6.62
N TYR A 112 7.39 -13.48 -7.37
CA TYR A 112 6.38 -12.46 -7.54
C TYR A 112 5.69 -12.10 -6.22
N LEU A 113 5.24 -13.10 -5.45
CA LEU A 113 4.57 -12.90 -4.16
C LEU A 113 5.50 -12.23 -3.14
N HIS A 114 6.77 -12.61 -3.09
CA HIS A 114 7.79 -11.95 -2.28
C HIS A 114 7.94 -10.46 -2.65
N SER A 115 8.05 -10.15 -3.95
CA SER A 115 8.16 -8.77 -4.43
C SER A 115 6.93 -7.93 -4.10
N VAL A 116 5.72 -8.47 -4.29
CA VAL A 116 4.46 -7.77 -4.00
C VAL A 116 4.30 -7.52 -2.50
N SER A 117 4.53 -8.55 -1.67
CA SER A 117 4.40 -8.42 -0.22
C SER A 117 5.41 -7.46 0.38
N GLY A 118 6.67 -7.50 -0.07
CA GLY A 118 7.71 -6.57 0.38
C GLY A 118 7.42 -5.12 -0.03
N SER A 119 6.93 -4.91 -1.24
CA SER A 119 6.51 -3.57 -1.71
C SER A 119 5.31 -3.05 -0.92
N ALA A 120 4.31 -3.90 -0.68
CA ALA A 120 3.15 -3.55 0.14
C ALA A 120 3.56 -3.22 1.59
N ARG A 121 4.44 -4.03 2.19
CA ARG A 121 5.01 -3.78 3.52
C ARG A 121 5.65 -2.39 3.59
N ALA A 122 6.50 -2.03 2.65
CA ALA A 122 7.16 -0.73 2.63
C ALA A 122 6.17 0.45 2.56
N LEU A 123 5.07 0.30 1.81
CA LEU A 123 4.00 1.29 1.77
C LEU A 123 3.27 1.42 3.12
N PHE A 124 2.97 0.30 3.77
CA PHE A 124 2.33 0.31 5.09
C PHE A 124 3.27 0.80 6.19
N GLU A 125 4.58 0.57 6.08
CA GLU A 125 5.57 1.17 6.98
C GLU A 125 5.55 2.70 6.90
N HIS A 126 5.43 3.26 5.69
CA HIS A 126 5.25 4.70 5.53
C HIS A 126 3.90 5.18 6.08
N ALA A 127 2.82 4.42 5.87
CA ALA A 127 1.52 4.74 6.46
C ALA A 127 1.58 4.74 7.99
N LEU A 128 2.32 3.81 8.62
CA LEU A 128 2.53 3.79 10.06
C LEU A 128 3.22 5.07 10.56
N GLU A 129 4.20 5.59 9.82
CA GLU A 129 4.85 6.86 10.15
C GLU A 129 3.87 8.02 10.15
N MET A 130 3.05 8.10 9.10
CA MET A 130 2.05 9.16 8.98
C MET A 130 1.04 9.10 10.13
N VAL A 131 0.58 7.90 10.46
CA VAL A 131 -0.36 7.69 11.58
C VAL A 131 0.29 8.00 12.91
N ALA A 132 1.52 7.54 13.13
CA ALA A 132 2.27 7.81 14.37
C ALA A 132 2.52 9.31 14.56
N GLN A 133 2.89 10.02 13.49
CA GLN A 133 3.06 11.47 13.50
C GLN A 133 1.75 12.19 13.87
N HIS A 134 0.63 11.76 13.28
CA HIS A 134 -0.69 12.34 13.55
C HIS A 134 -1.11 12.13 15.01
N GLU A 135 -0.85 10.94 15.56
CA GLU A 135 -1.25 10.55 16.92
C GLU A 135 -0.18 10.90 17.98
N GLY A 136 0.95 11.48 17.57
CA GLY A 136 2.05 11.85 18.49
C GLY A 136 2.76 10.65 19.13
N LEU A 137 2.81 9.51 18.40
CA LEU A 137 3.44 8.27 18.86
C LEU A 137 4.91 8.22 18.46
N ASP A 138 5.76 7.73 19.36
CA ASP A 138 7.18 7.52 19.08
C ASP A 138 7.44 6.09 18.61
N LEU A 139 7.90 5.97 17.36
CA LEU A 139 8.26 4.69 16.74
C LEU A 139 9.69 4.24 17.08
N THR A 140 10.51 5.12 17.69
CA THR A 140 11.94 4.88 17.90
C THR A 140 12.27 4.32 19.28
N GLN A 141 11.33 4.35 20.22
CA GLN A 141 11.58 3.82 21.56
C GLN A 141 11.79 2.30 21.51
N PRO A 142 12.90 1.78 22.04
CA PRO A 142 13.06 0.35 22.24
C PRO A 142 12.01 -0.16 23.23
N GLY A 143 11.43 -1.33 22.95
CA GLY A 143 10.48 -2.00 23.82
C GLY A 143 11.13 -2.50 25.11
#